data_fab4baa9653d7307a627d4253bd8e906
#
_entry.id   fab4baa9653d7307a627d4253bd8e906
#
_cell.length_a   1.000
_cell.length_b   1.000
_cell.length_c   1.000
_cell.angle_alpha   90.00
_cell.angle_beta   90.00
_cell.angle_gamma   90.00
#
_symmetry.space_group_name_H-M   'P 1'
#
loop_
_entity.id
_entity.type
_entity.pdbx_description
1 polymer ?
#
loop_
_entity_poly.entity_id
_entity_poly.type
_entity_poly.pdbx_seq_one_letter_code
_entity_poly.pdbx_strand_id
1 'polypeptide(L)'
;MLVILMIDYCRTTNTWRAESIMAKKTKSEIKKRIADLRKLDISKMYMNDFYLTWDKTDDEIAAVFEVAEILRGLRENNISTKVFDSGLGISVFRDNSTRTRFSFASACNLLGLEVQDLDEKKSQIAHGETVRETANMISFMADIIGIRDDMYIGKGHTYQKTVADSVQEGYDKGILEQRPTIVNLQCDIDHPTQTMADMLSVINYFGGVENLKGKKVAMTWAYSPSYGKPLSVPQGVIGLFTR
;
A
#
# COMPACT_ATOMS: atom_id res chain seq x y z
N MET A 1 0.66 -0.91 7.15
CA MET A 1 1.74 -0.39 6.29
C MET A 1 1.23 0.32 5.04
N LEU A 2 0.31 -0.24 4.24
CA LEU A 2 -0.33 0.43 3.10
C LEU A 2 -0.79 1.85 3.46
N VAL A 3 -1.31 2.01 4.65
CA VAL A 3 -1.83 3.26 5.21
C VAL A 3 -0.79 4.38 5.33
N ILE A 4 0.43 4.08 5.76
CA ILE A 4 1.49 5.10 5.88
C ILE A 4 2.06 5.44 4.50
N LEU A 5 2.15 4.46 3.60
CA LEU A 5 2.46 4.69 2.19
C LEU A 5 1.50 5.72 1.58
N MET A 6 0.20 5.64 1.90
CA MET A 6 -0.81 6.60 1.46
C MET A 6 -0.58 8.00 2.03
N ILE A 7 -0.19 8.13 3.30
CA ILE A 7 0.07 9.44 3.93
C ILE A 7 1.23 10.14 3.24
N ASP A 8 2.34 9.45 3.03
CA ASP A 8 3.51 10.04 2.39
C ASP A 8 3.28 10.28 0.90
N TYR A 9 2.53 9.43 0.23
CA TYR A 9 2.14 9.65 -1.17
C TYR A 9 1.27 10.89 -1.33
N CYS A 10 0.26 11.09 -0.49
CA CYS A 10 -0.55 12.32 -0.46
C CYS A 10 0.29 13.59 -0.24
N ARG A 11 1.39 13.51 0.53
CA ARG A 11 2.30 14.66 0.72
C ARG A 11 3.08 15.01 -0.53
N THR A 12 3.48 14.02 -1.33
CA THR A 12 4.31 14.23 -2.53
C THR A 12 3.52 14.66 -3.75
N THR A 13 2.21 14.35 -3.80
CA THR A 13 1.34 14.67 -4.93
C THR A 13 0.52 15.95 -4.75
N ASN A 14 0.35 16.43 -3.51
CA ASN A 14 -0.40 17.66 -3.22
C ASN A 14 0.36 18.92 -3.60
N THR A 15 0.32 19.29 -4.87
CA THR A 15 0.74 20.63 -5.36
C THR A 15 -0.31 21.72 -5.09
N TRP A 16 -1.48 21.36 -4.57
CA TRP A 16 -2.56 22.29 -4.22
C TRP A 16 -2.54 22.56 -2.72
N ARG A 17 -1.80 23.60 -2.32
CA ARG A 17 -1.94 24.20 -0.98
C ARG A 17 -3.30 24.91 -0.89
N ALA A 18 -4.31 24.18 -0.50
CA ALA A 18 -5.46 24.81 0.14
C ALA A 18 -5.16 24.79 1.65
N GLU A 19 -4.66 25.87 2.18
CA GLU A 19 -4.31 26.02 3.61
C GLU A 19 -5.50 25.79 4.57
N SER A 20 -6.72 25.74 4.04
CA SER A 20 -7.96 25.46 4.79
C SER A 20 -8.32 23.99 4.96
N ILE A 21 -7.68 23.06 4.24
CA ILE A 21 -8.14 21.65 4.16
C ILE A 21 -7.45 20.73 5.18
N MET A 22 -6.37 21.16 5.80
CA MET A 22 -5.58 20.32 6.71
C MET A 22 -5.34 20.97 8.07
N ALA A 23 -6.41 21.33 8.76
CA ALA A 23 -6.29 21.63 10.17
C ALA A 23 -5.75 20.40 10.91
N LYS A 24 -4.78 20.65 11.82
CA LYS A 24 -4.20 19.60 12.67
C LYS A 24 -5.31 18.86 13.42
N LYS A 25 -5.34 17.52 13.32
CA LYS A 25 -6.34 16.72 14.04
C LYS A 25 -6.19 16.83 15.55
N THR A 26 -7.30 17.06 16.20
CA THR A 26 -7.36 17.09 17.66
C THR A 26 -7.28 15.67 18.24
N LYS A 27 -6.87 15.55 19.49
CA LYS A 27 -6.89 14.26 20.20
C LYS A 27 -8.31 13.66 20.29
N SER A 28 -9.35 14.49 20.32
CA SER A 28 -10.74 14.06 20.33
C SER A 28 -11.13 13.42 19.00
N GLU A 29 -10.75 14.02 17.88
CA GLU A 29 -10.98 13.46 16.54
C GLU A 29 -10.25 12.14 16.32
N ILE A 30 -9.00 12.03 16.81
CA ILE A 30 -8.26 10.76 16.75
C ILE A 30 -8.99 9.66 17.55
N LYS A 31 -9.47 9.97 18.76
CA LYS A 31 -10.25 9.01 19.57
C LYS A 31 -11.55 8.60 18.91
N LYS A 32 -12.26 9.54 18.28
CA LYS A 32 -13.46 9.25 17.51
C LYS A 32 -13.16 8.27 16.36
N ARG A 33 -12.13 8.52 15.57
CA ARG A 33 -11.71 7.64 14.47
C ARG A 33 -11.34 6.24 14.97
N ILE A 34 -10.67 6.11 16.09
CA ILE A 34 -10.39 4.80 16.70
C ILE A 34 -11.70 4.08 17.07
N ALA A 35 -12.70 4.81 17.59
CA ALA A 35 -13.99 4.22 17.91
C ALA A 35 -14.78 3.81 16.65
N ASP A 36 -14.66 4.55 15.57
CA ASP A 36 -15.30 4.25 14.28
C ASP A 36 -14.61 3.05 13.61
N LEU A 37 -13.27 2.99 13.61
CA LEU A 37 -12.50 1.84 13.12
C LEU A 37 -12.93 0.52 13.79
N ARG A 38 -13.22 0.53 15.09
CA ARG A 38 -13.64 -0.67 15.84
C ARG A 38 -15.01 -1.23 15.43
N LYS A 39 -15.79 -0.50 14.64
CA LYS A 39 -17.10 -0.93 14.14
C LYS A 39 -17.04 -1.65 12.80
N LEU A 40 -15.90 -1.55 12.11
CA LEU A 40 -15.70 -2.11 10.77
C LEU A 40 -15.35 -3.59 10.84
N ASP A 41 -15.88 -4.37 9.91
CA ASP A 41 -15.51 -5.78 9.75
C ASP A 41 -14.18 -5.91 8.97
N ILE A 42 -13.12 -6.13 9.72
CA ILE A 42 -11.75 -6.35 9.20
C ILE A 42 -11.25 -7.79 9.45
N SER A 43 -12.15 -8.70 9.76
CA SER A 43 -11.81 -10.09 10.12
C SER A 43 -10.98 -10.79 9.04
N LYS A 44 -11.20 -10.45 7.78
CA LYS A 44 -10.48 -11.02 6.63
C LYS A 44 -9.13 -10.34 6.32
N MET A 45 -8.75 -9.29 7.05
CA MET A 45 -7.45 -8.62 6.81
C MET A 45 -6.29 -9.33 7.52
N TYR A 46 -6.56 -10.06 8.62
CA TYR A 46 -5.54 -10.76 9.36
C TYR A 46 -4.96 -11.92 8.54
N MET A 47 -3.64 -12.02 8.47
CA MET A 47 -2.89 -13.02 7.70
C MET A 47 -3.20 -13.01 6.19
N ASN A 48 -3.74 -11.92 5.67
CA ASN A 48 -4.04 -11.73 4.26
C ASN A 48 -3.20 -10.61 3.64
N ASP A 49 -2.97 -10.77 2.35
CA ASP A 49 -2.21 -9.83 1.54
C ASP A 49 -3.10 -8.70 1.00
N PHE A 50 -2.47 -7.64 0.54
CA PHE A 50 -3.16 -6.53 -0.11
C PHE A 50 -2.69 -6.39 -1.56
N TYR A 51 -3.45 -6.98 -2.49
CA TYR A 51 -3.13 -6.95 -3.93
C TYR A 51 -3.91 -5.90 -4.68
N LEU A 52 -5.24 -6.01 -4.68
CA LEU A 52 -6.12 -5.19 -5.52
C LEU A 52 -7.16 -4.49 -4.65
N THR A 53 -7.44 -3.23 -4.98
CA THR A 53 -8.42 -2.44 -4.23
C THR A 53 -9.83 -3.02 -4.34
N TRP A 54 -10.19 -3.58 -5.50
CA TRP A 54 -11.53 -4.15 -5.73
C TRP A 54 -11.74 -5.54 -5.11
N ASP A 55 -10.70 -6.21 -4.64
CA ASP A 55 -10.82 -7.47 -3.86
C ASP A 55 -11.15 -7.20 -2.39
N LYS A 56 -11.14 -5.95 -1.97
CA LYS A 56 -11.42 -5.54 -0.59
C LYS A 56 -12.87 -5.08 -0.42
N THR A 57 -13.46 -5.40 0.73
CA THR A 57 -14.77 -4.90 1.11
C THR A 57 -14.73 -3.40 1.40
N ASP A 58 -15.91 -2.76 1.46
CA ASP A 58 -15.99 -1.34 1.81
C ASP A 58 -15.48 -1.09 3.23
N ASP A 59 -15.75 -2.00 4.17
CA ASP A 59 -15.24 -1.92 5.55
C ASP A 59 -13.72 -2.03 5.60
N GLU A 60 -13.11 -2.93 4.82
CA GLU A 60 -11.65 -3.07 4.73
C GLU A 60 -10.99 -1.81 4.14
N ILE A 61 -11.58 -1.23 3.09
CA ILE A 61 -11.12 0.04 2.51
C ILE A 61 -11.28 1.20 3.50
N ALA A 62 -12.45 1.30 4.14
CA ALA A 62 -12.71 2.32 5.17
C ALA A 62 -11.73 2.19 6.35
N ALA A 63 -11.43 0.96 6.78
CA ALA A 63 -10.46 0.72 7.84
C ALA A 63 -9.06 1.23 7.48
N VAL A 64 -8.62 1.03 6.25
CA VAL A 64 -7.33 1.57 5.76
C VAL A 64 -7.34 3.09 5.82
N PHE A 65 -8.44 3.75 5.41
CA PHE A 65 -8.55 5.21 5.49
C PHE A 65 -8.56 5.71 6.95
N GLU A 66 -9.31 5.06 7.84
CA GLU A 66 -9.34 5.44 9.26
C GLU A 66 -7.96 5.30 9.91
N VAL A 67 -7.26 4.20 9.67
CA VAL A 67 -5.89 4.00 10.18
C VAL A 67 -4.94 5.06 9.59
N ALA A 68 -5.07 5.42 8.30
CA ALA A 68 -4.27 6.49 7.68
C ALA A 68 -4.45 7.82 8.42
N GLU A 69 -5.70 8.18 8.69
CA GLU A 69 -6.03 9.44 9.34
C GLU A 69 -5.65 9.46 10.83
N ILE A 70 -5.74 8.30 11.52
CA ILE A 70 -5.27 8.14 12.90
C ILE A 70 -3.74 8.35 12.96
N LEU A 71 -2.99 7.65 12.13
CA LEU A 71 -1.52 7.76 12.10
C LEU A 71 -1.06 9.16 11.72
N ARG A 72 -1.74 9.81 10.76
CA ARG A 72 -1.50 11.22 10.43
C ARG A 72 -1.72 12.11 11.65
N GLY A 73 -2.85 11.95 12.33
CA GLY A 73 -3.18 12.73 13.52
C GLY A 73 -2.19 12.52 14.67
N LEU A 74 -1.74 11.29 14.90
CA LEU A 74 -0.69 11.00 15.89
C LEU A 74 0.60 11.73 15.55
N ARG A 75 1.06 11.64 14.31
CA ARG A 75 2.28 12.32 13.85
C ARG A 75 2.19 13.84 13.94
N GLU A 76 1.06 14.44 13.58
CA GLU A 76 0.81 15.89 13.71
C GLU A 76 0.85 16.35 15.18
N ASN A 77 0.54 15.48 16.12
CA ASN A 77 0.59 15.72 17.55
C ASN A 77 1.92 15.31 18.21
N ASN A 78 2.95 14.95 17.43
CA ASN A 78 4.24 14.45 17.89
C ASN A 78 4.11 13.20 18.78
N ILE A 79 3.11 12.36 18.52
CA ILE A 79 2.92 11.06 19.17
C ILE A 79 3.54 10.00 18.25
N SER A 80 4.31 9.09 18.83
CA SER A 80 4.93 8.00 18.07
C SER A 80 3.89 7.13 17.36
N THR A 81 4.20 6.78 16.12
CA THR A 81 3.40 5.84 15.32
C THR A 81 4.02 4.45 15.27
N LYS A 82 5.12 4.23 16.02
CA LYS A 82 5.79 2.93 16.09
C LYS A 82 4.87 1.90 16.76
N VAL A 83 4.59 0.83 16.04
CA VAL A 83 3.84 -0.35 16.51
C VAL A 83 4.73 -1.57 16.57
N PHE A 84 5.93 -1.49 15.98
CA PHE A 84 6.98 -2.50 16.03
C PHE A 84 8.18 -1.92 16.79
N ASP A 85 8.75 -2.69 17.69
CA ASP A 85 10.00 -2.32 18.38
C ASP A 85 11.22 -2.58 17.47
N SER A 86 11.11 -3.57 16.58
CA SER A 86 12.10 -3.96 15.58
C SER A 86 11.43 -4.73 14.45
N GLY A 87 12.17 -5.06 13.41
CA GLY A 87 11.72 -5.89 12.32
C GLY A 87 12.14 -5.32 10.96
N LEU A 88 11.81 -6.04 9.89
CA LEU A 88 12.30 -5.76 8.56
C LEU A 88 11.18 -5.68 7.53
N GLY A 89 11.10 -4.53 6.85
CA GLY A 89 10.34 -4.39 5.62
C GLY A 89 11.24 -4.59 4.40
N ILE A 90 10.88 -5.49 3.50
CA ILE A 90 11.60 -5.72 2.26
C ILE A 90 10.82 -5.12 1.09
N SER A 91 11.51 -4.33 0.25
CA SER A 91 10.95 -3.83 -0.99
C SER A 91 11.57 -4.53 -2.20
N VAL A 92 10.73 -4.88 -3.17
CA VAL A 92 11.12 -5.47 -4.45
C VAL A 92 10.62 -4.57 -5.56
N PHE A 93 11.55 -3.92 -6.28
CA PHE A 93 11.22 -3.02 -7.37
C PHE A 93 11.77 -3.56 -8.68
N ARG A 94 10.89 -4.11 -9.51
CA ARG A 94 11.22 -4.63 -10.84
C ARG A 94 11.10 -3.56 -11.93
N ASP A 95 10.51 -2.41 -11.62
CA ASP A 95 10.53 -1.20 -12.45
C ASP A 95 10.95 0.02 -11.62
N ASN A 96 11.43 1.06 -12.31
CA ASN A 96 11.94 2.27 -11.66
C ASN A 96 10.84 3.06 -10.96
N SER A 97 11.10 3.47 -9.74
CA SER A 97 10.22 4.33 -8.97
C SER A 97 10.98 5.13 -7.93
N THR A 98 10.76 6.44 -7.91
CA THR A 98 11.30 7.30 -6.85
C THR A 98 10.30 7.43 -5.71
N ARG A 99 9.09 7.87 -6.00
CA ARG A 99 8.08 8.15 -4.96
C ARG A 99 7.72 6.91 -4.14
N THR A 100 7.42 5.80 -4.80
CA THR A 100 6.99 4.57 -4.10
C THR A 100 8.11 3.98 -3.25
N ARG A 101 9.38 4.06 -3.70
CA ARG A 101 10.53 3.62 -2.88
C ARG A 101 10.62 4.41 -1.59
N PHE A 102 10.61 5.73 -1.68
CA PHE A 102 10.74 6.59 -0.49
C PHE A 102 9.51 6.52 0.41
N SER A 103 8.30 6.43 -0.14
CA SER A 103 7.10 6.29 0.70
C SER A 103 7.04 4.94 1.41
N PHE A 104 7.48 3.84 0.78
CA PHE A 104 7.60 2.55 1.45
C PHE A 104 8.61 2.61 2.60
N ALA A 105 9.81 3.12 2.33
CA ALA A 105 10.86 3.25 3.33
C ALA A 105 10.41 4.15 4.50
N SER A 106 9.80 5.29 4.20
CA SER A 106 9.26 6.19 5.22
C SER A 106 8.16 5.52 6.05
N ALA A 107 7.27 4.76 5.41
CA ALA A 107 6.20 4.03 6.08
C ALA A 107 6.74 2.99 7.07
N CYS A 108 7.67 2.17 6.64
CA CYS A 108 8.34 1.18 7.50
C CYS A 108 9.01 1.86 8.70
N ASN A 109 9.81 2.89 8.46
CA ASN A 109 10.51 3.62 9.52
C ASN A 109 9.54 4.23 10.54
N LEU A 110 8.44 4.84 10.08
CA LEU A 110 7.42 5.42 10.96
C LEU A 110 6.70 4.38 11.82
N LEU A 111 6.60 3.14 11.34
CA LEU A 111 6.05 2.02 12.11
C LEU A 111 7.06 1.33 13.02
N GLY A 112 8.36 1.60 12.86
CA GLY A 112 9.44 0.99 13.66
C GLY A 112 10.19 -0.15 12.97
N LEU A 113 9.96 -0.35 11.67
CA LEU A 113 10.67 -1.35 10.87
C LEU A 113 11.88 -0.72 10.16
N GLU A 114 12.96 -1.47 10.06
CA GLU A 114 14.05 -1.20 9.14
C GLU A 114 13.64 -1.55 7.71
N VAL A 115 14.39 -1.06 6.71
CA VAL A 115 14.08 -1.31 5.29
C VAL A 115 15.28 -1.86 4.55
N GLN A 116 15.05 -2.95 3.83
CA GLN A 116 15.99 -3.49 2.87
C GLN A 116 15.35 -3.54 1.47
N ASP A 117 16.00 -2.94 0.50
CA ASP A 117 15.61 -3.05 -0.91
C ASP A 117 16.30 -4.25 -1.55
N LEU A 118 15.52 -5.16 -2.14
CA LEU A 118 16.04 -6.31 -2.88
C LEU A 118 16.34 -5.90 -4.31
N ASP A 119 17.62 -5.83 -4.63
CA ASP A 119 18.11 -5.66 -6.00
C ASP A 119 18.33 -7.06 -6.61
N GLU A 120 17.42 -7.47 -7.50
CA GLU A 120 17.50 -8.79 -8.17
C GLU A 120 18.83 -9.00 -8.89
N LYS A 121 19.45 -7.93 -9.41
CA LYS A 121 20.75 -8.01 -10.10
C LYS A 121 21.94 -8.28 -9.19
N LYS A 122 21.77 -8.00 -7.89
CA LYS A 122 22.79 -8.21 -6.84
C LYS A 122 22.46 -9.39 -5.93
N SER A 123 21.42 -10.15 -6.25
CA SER A 123 20.98 -11.32 -5.50
C SER A 123 21.27 -12.61 -6.28
N GLN A 124 21.01 -13.75 -5.64
CA GLN A 124 21.16 -15.06 -6.30
C GLN A 124 20.14 -15.28 -7.43
N ILE A 125 19.11 -14.46 -7.53
CA ILE A 125 18.19 -14.43 -8.67
C ILE A 125 18.98 -14.26 -9.99
N ALA A 126 20.01 -13.43 -9.99
CA ALA A 126 20.90 -13.24 -11.15
C ALA A 126 21.66 -14.53 -11.54
N HIS A 127 21.77 -15.50 -10.63
CA HIS A 127 22.42 -16.80 -10.85
C HIS A 127 21.44 -17.98 -10.94
N GLY A 128 20.14 -17.69 -11.12
CA GLY A 128 19.12 -18.71 -11.37
C GLY A 128 18.32 -19.17 -10.17
N GLU A 129 18.43 -18.47 -9.01
CA GLU A 129 17.52 -18.71 -7.90
C GLU A 129 16.07 -18.45 -8.32
N THR A 130 15.18 -19.37 -7.98
CA THR A 130 13.77 -19.26 -8.35
C THR A 130 13.02 -18.25 -7.47
N VAL A 131 11.90 -17.73 -7.99
CA VAL A 131 11.01 -16.84 -7.22
C VAL A 131 10.59 -17.48 -5.89
N ARG A 132 10.32 -18.79 -5.90
CA ARG A 132 9.93 -19.54 -4.71
C ARG A 132 11.05 -19.60 -3.65
N GLU A 133 12.27 -19.86 -4.08
CA GLU A 133 13.44 -19.91 -3.19
C GLU A 133 13.67 -18.53 -2.57
N THR A 134 13.76 -17.49 -3.39
CA THR A 134 13.93 -16.11 -2.90
C THR A 134 12.81 -15.71 -1.95
N ALA A 135 11.55 -15.97 -2.31
CA ALA A 135 10.40 -15.64 -1.48
C ALA A 135 10.49 -16.26 -0.08
N ASN A 136 10.82 -17.56 0.00
CA ASN A 136 11.01 -18.23 1.28
C ASN A 136 12.21 -17.67 2.04
N MET A 137 13.36 -17.48 1.36
CA MET A 137 14.58 -16.97 2.01
C MET A 137 14.38 -15.61 2.67
N ILE A 138 13.77 -14.64 1.97
CA ILE A 138 13.55 -13.32 2.53
C ILE A 138 12.46 -13.32 3.62
N SER A 139 11.52 -14.26 3.55
CA SER A 139 10.40 -14.38 4.49
C SER A 139 10.81 -14.82 5.89
N PHE A 140 11.95 -15.50 6.04
CA PHE A 140 12.52 -15.81 7.38
C PHE A 140 12.84 -14.55 8.18
N MET A 141 13.08 -13.43 7.52
CA MET A 141 13.57 -12.20 8.14
C MET A 141 12.57 -11.04 8.03
N ALA A 142 11.59 -11.15 7.13
CA ALA A 142 10.69 -10.04 6.81
C ALA A 142 9.39 -10.11 7.62
N ASP A 143 8.92 -8.95 8.07
CA ASP A 143 7.55 -8.75 8.59
C ASP A 143 6.59 -8.36 7.47
N ILE A 144 7.12 -7.71 6.43
CA ILE A 144 6.36 -7.25 5.29
C ILE A 144 7.21 -7.20 4.03
N ILE A 145 6.60 -7.56 2.90
CA ILE A 145 7.24 -7.50 1.58
C ILE A 145 6.37 -6.63 0.67
N GLY A 146 6.91 -5.50 0.26
CA GLY A 146 6.28 -4.60 -0.70
C GLY A 146 6.82 -4.85 -2.11
N ILE A 147 5.94 -5.14 -3.08
CA ILE A 147 6.35 -5.49 -4.44
C ILE A 147 5.78 -4.50 -5.44
N ARG A 148 6.67 -3.96 -6.30
CA ARG A 148 6.31 -3.22 -7.50
C ARG A 148 6.82 -3.95 -8.73
N ASP A 149 5.90 -4.35 -9.60
CA ASP A 149 6.17 -4.88 -10.92
C ASP A 149 5.08 -4.44 -11.91
N ASP A 150 5.28 -3.29 -12.54
CA ASP A 150 4.36 -2.72 -13.52
C ASP A 150 4.99 -2.61 -14.93
N MET A 151 6.01 -3.43 -15.19
CA MET A 151 6.77 -3.36 -16.43
C MET A 151 5.98 -3.89 -17.64
N TYR A 152 5.27 -5.02 -17.46
CA TYR A 152 4.56 -5.71 -18.54
C TYR A 152 3.17 -6.15 -18.13
N ILE A 153 2.19 -5.94 -19.02
CA ILE A 153 0.82 -6.44 -18.86
C ILE A 153 0.81 -7.97 -18.70
N GLY A 154 0.04 -8.46 -17.73
CA GLY A 154 -0.11 -9.89 -17.42
C GLY A 154 1.04 -10.49 -16.62
N LYS A 155 2.02 -9.69 -16.16
CA LYS A 155 3.20 -10.21 -15.45
C LYS A 155 3.26 -9.81 -13.98
N GLY A 156 3.01 -8.53 -13.67
CA GLY A 156 3.27 -8.01 -12.35
C GLY A 156 2.38 -8.62 -11.26
N HIS A 157 1.08 -8.67 -11.49
CA HIS A 157 0.16 -9.31 -10.55
C HIS A 157 0.45 -10.81 -10.39
N THR A 158 0.75 -11.50 -11.50
CA THR A 158 1.14 -12.91 -11.48
C THR A 158 2.41 -13.13 -10.65
N TYR A 159 3.42 -12.29 -10.80
CA TYR A 159 4.63 -12.36 -9.99
C TYR A 159 4.34 -12.18 -8.49
N GLN A 160 3.56 -11.18 -8.11
CA GLN A 160 3.16 -10.94 -6.72
C GLN A 160 2.43 -12.15 -6.13
N LYS A 161 1.51 -12.75 -6.87
CA LYS A 161 0.82 -13.97 -6.45
C LYS A 161 1.78 -15.16 -6.30
N THR A 162 2.71 -15.33 -7.22
CA THR A 162 3.71 -16.40 -7.12
C THR A 162 4.56 -16.27 -5.85
N VAL A 163 4.95 -15.06 -5.49
CA VAL A 163 5.66 -14.79 -4.23
C VAL A 163 4.79 -15.17 -3.04
N ALA A 164 3.56 -14.70 -3.02
CA ALA A 164 2.65 -14.93 -1.90
C ALA A 164 2.25 -16.40 -1.72
N ASP A 165 1.96 -17.09 -2.82
CA ASP A 165 1.66 -18.53 -2.81
C ASP A 165 2.86 -19.33 -2.26
N SER A 166 4.09 -18.90 -2.62
CA SER A 166 5.31 -19.54 -2.12
C SER A 166 5.51 -19.30 -0.62
N VAL A 167 5.25 -18.08 -0.15
CA VAL A 167 5.31 -17.73 1.28
C VAL A 167 4.24 -18.49 2.06
N GLN A 168 3.01 -18.56 1.54
CA GLN A 168 1.91 -19.30 2.16
C GLN A 168 2.24 -20.79 2.27
N GLU A 169 2.74 -21.39 1.18
CA GLU A 169 3.16 -22.79 1.19
C GLU A 169 4.25 -23.07 2.23
N GLY A 170 5.26 -22.18 2.33
CA GLY A 170 6.32 -22.29 3.31
C GLY A 170 5.81 -22.21 4.75
N TYR A 171 4.87 -21.31 5.00
CA TYR A 171 4.22 -21.15 6.30
C TYR A 171 3.35 -22.36 6.66
N ASP A 172 2.51 -22.83 5.76
CA ASP A 172 1.60 -23.98 5.97
C ASP A 172 2.37 -25.28 6.23
N LYS A 173 3.56 -25.42 5.65
CA LYS A 173 4.46 -26.55 5.88
C LYS A 173 5.31 -26.43 7.14
N GLY A 174 5.19 -25.34 7.89
CA GLY A 174 6.00 -25.09 9.09
C GLY A 174 7.49 -24.82 8.80
N ILE A 175 7.81 -24.46 7.54
CA ILE A 175 9.16 -24.04 7.15
C ILE A 175 9.43 -22.62 7.65
N LEU A 176 8.42 -21.75 7.53
CA LEU A 176 8.46 -20.38 8.01
C LEU A 176 7.76 -20.29 9.37
N GLU A 177 8.43 -19.70 10.36
CA GLU A 177 7.85 -19.44 11.68
C GLU A 177 6.88 -18.27 11.65
N GLN A 178 7.05 -17.35 10.70
CA GLN A 178 6.20 -16.18 10.46
C GLN A 178 5.80 -16.09 8.99
N ARG A 179 4.68 -15.44 8.74
CA ARG A 179 4.19 -15.16 7.40
C ARG A 179 4.20 -13.65 7.18
N PRO A 180 5.18 -13.10 6.44
CA PRO A 180 5.15 -11.70 6.08
C PRO A 180 3.92 -11.37 5.21
N THR A 181 3.36 -10.19 5.40
CA THR A 181 2.29 -9.69 4.52
C THR A 181 2.86 -9.19 3.20
N ILE A 182 2.27 -9.62 2.09
CA ILE A 182 2.62 -9.09 0.76
C ILE A 182 1.74 -7.89 0.45
N VAL A 183 2.38 -6.80 0.03
CA VAL A 183 1.68 -5.55 -0.33
C VAL A 183 2.03 -5.15 -1.75
N ASN A 184 0.99 -4.98 -2.56
CA ASN A 184 1.11 -4.44 -3.91
C ASN A 184 1.46 -2.94 -3.86
N LEU A 185 2.69 -2.60 -4.22
CA LEU A 185 3.16 -1.23 -4.35
C LEU A 185 2.81 -0.62 -5.72
N GLN A 186 2.68 -1.44 -6.72
CA GLN A 186 2.07 -1.28 -8.04
C GLN A 186 2.28 -2.57 -8.83
N CYS A 187 1.24 -3.08 -9.46
CA CYS A 187 1.35 -4.12 -10.46
C CYS A 187 0.84 -3.63 -11.82
N ASP A 188 0.71 -4.53 -12.78
CA ASP A 188 0.22 -4.20 -14.11
C ASP A 188 -1.28 -3.83 -14.14
N ILE A 189 -2.06 -4.25 -13.15
CA ILE A 189 -3.51 -4.03 -13.14
C ILE A 189 -4.00 -3.06 -12.07
N ASP A 190 -3.30 -2.87 -10.94
CA ASP A 190 -3.68 -1.92 -9.90
C ASP A 190 -2.48 -1.23 -9.25
N HIS A 191 -2.71 -0.04 -8.74
CA HIS A 191 -1.78 0.70 -7.87
C HIS A 191 -2.47 1.14 -6.58
N PRO A 192 -2.74 0.20 -5.65
CA PRO A 192 -3.56 0.45 -4.47
C PRO A 192 -3.10 1.65 -3.64
N THR A 193 -1.78 1.77 -3.44
CA THR A 193 -1.20 2.85 -2.63
C THR A 193 -1.48 4.22 -3.21
N GLN A 194 -1.40 4.38 -4.54
CA GLN A 194 -1.74 5.63 -5.23
C GLN A 194 -3.24 5.88 -5.19
N THR A 195 -4.02 4.93 -5.68
CA THR A 195 -5.46 5.10 -5.89
C THR A 195 -6.20 5.39 -4.59
N MET A 196 -5.84 4.69 -3.51
CA MET A 196 -6.41 4.94 -2.19
C MET A 196 -5.96 6.29 -1.62
N ALA A 197 -4.72 6.72 -1.87
CA ALA A 197 -4.25 8.05 -1.46
C ALA A 197 -5.01 9.17 -2.17
N ASP A 198 -5.25 9.01 -3.47
CA ASP A 198 -6.03 9.97 -4.27
C ASP A 198 -7.47 10.02 -3.78
N MET A 199 -8.10 8.86 -3.53
CA MET A 199 -9.46 8.79 -2.99
C MET A 199 -9.57 9.43 -1.61
N LEU A 200 -8.63 9.16 -0.69
CA LEU A 200 -8.60 9.78 0.63
C LEU A 200 -8.44 11.31 0.53
N SER A 201 -7.66 11.79 -0.42
CA SER A 201 -7.51 13.22 -0.68
C SER A 201 -8.82 13.85 -1.16
N VAL A 202 -9.55 13.16 -2.03
CA VAL A 202 -10.87 13.60 -2.52
C VAL A 202 -11.91 13.57 -1.39
N ILE A 203 -11.94 12.52 -0.57
CA ILE A 203 -12.81 12.43 0.61
C ILE A 203 -12.57 13.62 1.55
N ASN A 204 -11.30 13.90 1.85
CA ASN A 204 -10.94 15.02 2.73
C ASN A 204 -11.31 16.38 2.12
N TYR A 205 -11.15 16.56 0.81
CA TYR A 205 -11.53 17.79 0.12
C TYR A 205 -13.02 18.06 0.20
N PHE A 206 -13.86 17.04 0.02
CA PHE A 206 -15.33 17.19 0.07
C PHE A 206 -15.92 17.02 1.48
N GLY A 207 -15.08 16.71 2.49
CA GLY A 207 -15.50 16.61 3.89
C GLY A 207 -16.22 15.32 4.27
N GLY A 208 -16.15 14.27 3.43
CA GLY A 208 -16.73 12.96 3.71
C GLY A 208 -17.05 12.19 2.43
N VAL A 209 -17.10 10.86 2.53
CA VAL A 209 -17.44 9.99 1.38
C VAL A 209 -18.88 10.22 0.92
N GLU A 210 -19.79 10.50 1.84
CA GLU A 210 -21.20 10.79 1.56
C GLU A 210 -21.40 12.01 0.66
N ASN A 211 -20.44 12.93 0.64
CA ASN A 211 -20.47 14.14 -0.17
C ASN A 211 -19.96 13.93 -1.61
N LEU A 212 -19.53 12.71 -1.95
CA LEU A 212 -19.00 12.37 -3.28
C LEU A 212 -20.10 11.96 -4.25
N LYS A 213 -21.28 11.58 -3.77
CA LYS A 213 -22.38 11.14 -4.62
C LYS A 213 -22.72 12.19 -5.68
N GLY A 214 -22.74 11.77 -6.94
CA GLY A 214 -23.05 12.61 -8.09
C GLY A 214 -21.89 13.51 -8.56
N LYS A 215 -20.71 13.45 -7.95
CA LYS A 215 -19.53 14.16 -8.46
C LYS A 215 -19.05 13.51 -9.75
N LYS A 216 -18.59 14.32 -10.69
CA LYS A 216 -18.04 13.86 -11.96
C LYS A 216 -16.53 13.76 -11.83
N VAL A 217 -15.99 12.61 -12.17
CA VAL A 217 -14.54 12.35 -12.21
C VAL A 217 -14.12 12.20 -13.67
N ALA A 218 -13.08 12.93 -14.08
CA ALA A 218 -12.45 12.75 -15.39
C ALA A 218 -11.06 12.17 -15.19
N MET A 219 -10.77 11.05 -15.84
CA MET A 219 -9.44 10.44 -15.85
C MET A 219 -8.80 10.68 -17.23
N THR A 220 -7.63 11.27 -17.21
CA THR A 220 -6.82 11.48 -18.42
C THR A 220 -5.38 11.05 -18.14
N TRP A 221 -4.68 10.64 -19.17
CA TRP A 221 -3.25 10.34 -19.11
C TRP A 221 -2.55 10.74 -20.41
N ALA A 222 -1.23 10.92 -20.30
CA ALA A 222 -0.44 11.27 -21.46
C ALA A 222 -0.34 10.10 -22.46
N TYR A 223 -0.28 10.42 -23.74
CA TYR A 223 -0.04 9.43 -24.77
C TYR A 223 1.25 8.65 -24.50
N SER A 224 1.19 7.34 -24.64
CA SER A 224 2.35 6.46 -24.63
C SER A 224 2.37 5.66 -25.93
N PRO A 225 3.50 5.64 -26.66
CA PRO A 225 3.63 4.81 -27.86
C PRO A 225 3.70 3.32 -27.56
N SER A 226 3.83 2.95 -26.29
CA SER A 226 3.93 1.57 -25.85
C SER A 226 2.60 1.06 -25.33
N TYR A 227 1.96 0.17 -26.07
CA TYR A 227 0.80 -0.59 -25.59
C TYR A 227 1.14 -1.61 -24.49
N GLY A 228 2.41 -1.85 -24.24
CA GLY A 228 2.89 -2.73 -23.17
C GLY A 228 2.90 -2.07 -21.78
N LYS A 229 2.71 -0.74 -21.70
CA LYS A 229 2.66 -0.05 -20.40
C LYS A 229 1.31 -0.31 -19.71
N PRO A 230 1.34 -0.80 -18.48
CA PRO A 230 0.13 -1.04 -17.69
C PRO A 230 -0.67 0.23 -17.42
N LEU A 231 -1.98 0.04 -17.30
CA LEU A 231 -2.95 1.08 -16.96
C LEU A 231 -3.41 0.98 -15.50
N SER A 232 -2.54 0.53 -14.63
CA SER A 232 -2.86 0.23 -13.22
C SER A 232 -3.49 1.39 -12.47
N VAL A 233 -3.02 2.61 -12.65
CA VAL A 233 -3.60 3.81 -12.00
C VAL A 233 -5.00 4.11 -12.51
N PRO A 234 -5.26 4.22 -13.83
CA PRO A 234 -6.63 4.40 -14.35
C PRO A 234 -7.58 3.29 -13.92
N GLN A 235 -7.14 2.04 -13.96
CA GLN A 235 -7.96 0.89 -13.55
C GLN A 235 -8.31 0.96 -12.06
N GLY A 236 -7.33 1.26 -11.20
CA GLY A 236 -7.54 1.44 -9.77
C GLY A 236 -8.50 2.59 -9.46
N VAL A 237 -8.36 3.74 -10.15
CA VAL A 237 -9.28 4.88 -10.01
C VAL A 237 -10.70 4.47 -10.39
N ILE A 238 -10.90 3.82 -11.55
CA ILE A 238 -12.22 3.34 -11.95
C ILE A 238 -12.77 2.36 -10.90
N GLY A 239 -11.99 1.35 -10.50
CA GLY A 239 -12.44 0.32 -9.56
C GLY A 239 -12.79 0.86 -8.17
N LEU A 240 -12.14 1.93 -7.70
CA LEU A 240 -12.37 2.49 -6.37
C LEU A 240 -13.37 3.64 -6.35
N PHE A 241 -13.33 4.56 -7.33
CA PHE A 241 -14.15 5.78 -7.32
C PHE A 241 -15.59 5.56 -7.79
N THR A 242 -15.92 4.38 -8.31
CA THR A 242 -17.28 4.03 -8.75
C THR A 242 -18.06 3.16 -7.75
N ARG A 243 -17.49 2.90 -6.60
CA ARG A 243 -18.10 2.10 -5.50
C ARG A 243 -19.12 2.88 -4.71
#